data_a3f2c6f784c87080066dc3fec3fa1f31
#
_entry.id   a3f2c6f784c87080066dc3fec3fa1f31
#
_cell.length_a   1.000
_cell.length_b   1.000
_cell.length_c   1.000
_cell.angle_alpha   90.00
_cell.angle_beta   90.00
_cell.angle_gamma   90.00
#
_symmetry.space_group_name_H-M   'P 1'
#
loop_
_entity.id
_entity.type
_entity.pdbx_description
1 polymer ?
#
loop_
_entity_poly.entity_id
_entity_poly.type
_entity_poly.pdbx_seq_one_letter_code
_entity_poly.pdbx_strand_id
1 'polypeptide(L)'
;DTLQSINGCDSIITLKLTVADRVKDVTLSKTICEGDTYTWDVTGQSYTVAGEYIEPAVNANGCAYNNILILTVLSGDTVENVTVCYGELYTFNGQVCDTKTPGTHTYTYSLPECNATHTLNLTVLPEAQPGQDNVTICEGDSFEWHGVTYSTTGLYTYNNLQTVDGCDSAAILNLKVLSKTVENVEKTICNGDSFTWHGVTYEQSIDTTFTVQYSDYSCDSLVASLHLVVLPPTKYEVLEEATICKGETYPWRGDEYTGAGLHTH
;
A
#
# COMPACT_ATOMS: atom_id res chain seq x y z
N ASP A 1 8.79 -42.71 -12.85
CA ASP A 1 9.33 -44.08 -13.10
C ASP A 1 8.35 -44.85 -13.95
N THR A 2 8.77 -45.32 -15.11
CA THR A 2 7.99 -46.23 -15.92
C THR A 2 8.16 -47.64 -15.38
N LEU A 3 7.06 -48.22 -14.88
CA LEU A 3 7.03 -49.64 -14.52
C LEU A 3 6.60 -50.46 -15.75
N GLN A 4 7.30 -51.52 -16.01
CA GLN A 4 6.93 -52.44 -17.10
C GLN A 4 6.20 -53.66 -16.53
N SER A 5 5.17 -54.10 -17.24
CA SER A 5 4.52 -55.37 -16.95
C SER A 5 5.45 -56.52 -17.24
N ILE A 6 5.13 -57.74 -16.77
CA ILE A 6 5.90 -58.97 -17.01
C ILE A 6 6.09 -59.28 -18.50
N ASN A 7 5.26 -58.69 -19.38
CA ASN A 7 5.32 -58.86 -20.83
C ASN A 7 5.99 -57.64 -21.52
N GLY A 8 6.68 -56.76 -20.79
CA GLY A 8 7.43 -55.64 -21.36
C GLY A 8 6.60 -54.46 -21.85
N CYS A 9 5.28 -54.44 -21.58
CA CYS A 9 4.43 -53.29 -21.93
C CYS A 9 4.48 -52.24 -20.81
N ASP A 10 4.39 -50.95 -21.20
CA ASP A 10 4.35 -49.83 -20.26
C ASP A 10 3.10 -49.92 -19.38
N SER A 11 3.30 -49.74 -18.10
CA SER A 11 2.21 -49.72 -17.10
C SER A 11 2.02 -48.28 -16.59
N ILE A 12 0.80 -47.80 -16.65
CA ILE A 12 0.41 -46.49 -16.11
C ILE A 12 -0.12 -46.70 -14.69
N ILE A 13 0.55 -46.09 -13.71
CA ILE A 13 0.04 -46.05 -12.34
C ILE A 13 -0.57 -44.66 -12.14
N THR A 14 -1.84 -44.63 -11.79
CA THR A 14 -2.55 -43.38 -11.46
C THR A 14 -2.71 -43.27 -9.97
N LEU A 15 -2.16 -42.19 -9.38
CA LEU A 15 -2.41 -41.81 -8.00
C LEU A 15 -3.62 -40.85 -7.96
N LYS A 16 -4.67 -41.23 -7.26
CA LYS A 16 -5.75 -40.33 -6.89
C LYS A 16 -5.46 -39.80 -5.48
N LEU A 17 -4.93 -38.57 -5.39
CA LEU A 17 -4.68 -37.90 -4.13
C LEU A 17 -5.90 -37.07 -3.74
N THR A 18 -6.43 -37.28 -2.54
CA THR A 18 -7.46 -36.42 -1.96
C THR A 18 -6.83 -35.66 -0.79
N VAL A 19 -6.92 -34.33 -0.83
CA VAL A 19 -6.49 -33.47 0.26
C VAL A 19 -7.74 -33.10 1.08
N ALA A 20 -7.76 -33.52 2.34
CA ALA A 20 -8.83 -33.15 3.29
C ALA A 20 -8.43 -31.91 4.08
N ASP A 21 -9.42 -31.11 4.48
CA ASP A 21 -9.20 -29.94 5.32
C ASP A 21 -8.61 -30.33 6.70
N ARG A 22 -7.73 -29.46 7.21
CA ARG A 22 -7.16 -29.64 8.54
C ARG A 22 -8.25 -29.55 9.62
N VAL A 23 -8.33 -30.51 10.47
CA VAL A 23 -9.23 -30.49 11.63
C VAL A 23 -8.58 -29.68 12.74
N LYS A 24 -9.37 -28.82 13.38
CA LYS A 24 -8.92 -28.09 14.58
C LYS A 24 -8.94 -29.01 15.79
N ASP A 25 -8.04 -28.72 16.74
CA ASP A 25 -8.04 -29.37 18.03
C ASP A 25 -9.36 -29.14 18.79
N VAL A 26 -9.80 -30.11 19.54
CA VAL A 26 -11.03 -30.07 20.32
C VAL A 26 -10.67 -29.87 21.81
N THR A 27 -11.00 -28.70 22.34
CA THR A 27 -10.69 -28.36 23.73
C THR A 27 -11.93 -28.48 24.60
N LEU A 28 -11.80 -29.22 25.73
CA LEU A 28 -12.79 -29.33 26.79
C LEU A 28 -12.21 -28.73 28.08
N SER A 29 -12.88 -27.72 28.61
CA SER A 29 -12.54 -27.18 29.95
C SER A 29 -13.46 -27.78 31.00
N LYS A 30 -12.91 -28.28 32.11
CA LYS A 30 -13.64 -28.85 33.22
C LYS A 30 -13.08 -28.35 34.55
N THR A 31 -13.96 -28.07 35.49
CA THR A 31 -13.60 -27.68 36.86
C THR A 31 -14.14 -28.70 37.85
N ILE A 32 -13.33 -29.08 38.82
CA ILE A 32 -13.68 -29.99 39.93
C ILE A 32 -13.20 -29.42 41.27
N CYS A 33 -13.69 -29.97 42.38
CA CYS A 33 -13.19 -29.64 43.72
C CYS A 33 -11.90 -30.39 44.04
N GLU A 34 -11.09 -29.85 44.94
CA GLU A 34 -9.97 -30.60 45.54
C GLU A 34 -10.47 -31.86 46.20
N GLY A 35 -9.87 -32.97 45.84
CA GLY A 35 -10.28 -34.30 46.28
C GLY A 35 -11.27 -35.01 45.35
N ASP A 36 -11.87 -34.30 44.41
CA ASP A 36 -12.73 -34.92 43.39
C ASP A 36 -11.90 -35.53 42.26
N THR A 37 -12.57 -36.39 41.50
CA THR A 37 -11.99 -37.06 40.32
C THR A 37 -12.85 -36.81 39.11
N TYR A 38 -12.21 -36.40 38.01
CA TYR A 38 -12.86 -36.29 36.71
C TYR A 38 -12.40 -37.39 35.76
N THR A 39 -13.35 -38.18 35.25
CA THR A 39 -13.07 -39.17 34.21
C THR A 39 -13.33 -38.58 32.85
N TRP A 40 -12.28 -38.54 32.04
CA TRP A 40 -12.37 -37.96 30.68
C TRP A 40 -12.84 -39.04 29.70
N ASP A 41 -14.00 -38.83 29.09
CA ASP A 41 -14.64 -39.80 28.21
C ASP A 41 -13.80 -40.19 26.98
N VAL A 42 -12.90 -39.30 26.53
CA VAL A 42 -12.03 -39.54 25.35
C VAL A 42 -11.01 -40.65 25.65
N THR A 43 -10.46 -40.66 26.86
CA THR A 43 -9.42 -41.63 27.26
C THR A 43 -9.94 -42.70 28.20
N GLY A 44 -11.08 -42.45 28.88
CA GLY A 44 -11.56 -43.27 30.02
C GLY A 44 -10.69 -43.14 31.27
N GLN A 45 -9.67 -42.27 31.27
CA GLN A 45 -8.79 -42.05 32.40
C GLN A 45 -9.37 -41.01 33.36
N SER A 46 -8.99 -41.17 34.66
CA SER A 46 -9.44 -40.30 35.73
C SER A 46 -8.33 -39.37 36.19
N TYR A 47 -8.66 -38.09 36.34
CA TYR A 47 -7.73 -37.01 36.68
C TYR A 47 -8.19 -36.30 37.95
N THR A 48 -7.24 -35.99 38.83
CA THR A 48 -7.46 -35.31 40.11
C THR A 48 -6.62 -34.05 40.27
N VAL A 49 -5.72 -33.79 39.33
CA VAL A 49 -4.78 -32.66 39.38
C VAL A 49 -5.10 -31.69 38.26
N ALA A 50 -5.04 -30.40 38.57
CA ALA A 50 -5.19 -29.35 37.54
C ALA A 50 -4.10 -29.48 36.51
N GLY A 51 -4.45 -29.26 35.21
CA GLY A 51 -3.48 -29.34 34.12
C GLY A 51 -4.15 -29.42 32.76
N GLU A 52 -3.30 -29.41 31.77
CA GLU A 52 -3.65 -29.66 30.37
C GLU A 52 -3.28 -31.10 30.02
N TYR A 53 -4.25 -31.87 29.53
CA TYR A 53 -4.08 -33.26 29.13
C TYR A 53 -4.43 -33.36 27.65
N ILE A 54 -3.52 -33.93 26.85
CA ILE A 54 -3.64 -33.99 25.39
C ILE A 54 -3.72 -35.46 24.97
N GLU A 55 -4.74 -35.77 24.17
CA GLU A 55 -4.91 -37.09 23.55
C GLU A 55 -4.95 -36.93 22.02
N PRO A 56 -3.90 -37.38 21.31
CA PRO A 56 -3.88 -37.36 19.87
C PRO A 56 -4.98 -38.23 19.27
N ALA A 57 -5.61 -37.74 18.22
CA ALA A 57 -6.64 -38.42 17.46
C ALA A 57 -6.49 -38.24 15.96
N VAL A 58 -7.18 -39.07 15.21
CA VAL A 58 -7.28 -38.93 13.76
C VAL A 58 -8.75 -38.97 13.33
N ASN A 59 -9.14 -38.14 12.41
CA ASN A 59 -10.50 -38.18 11.88
C ASN A 59 -10.69 -39.31 10.85
N ALA A 60 -11.90 -39.46 10.32
CA ALA A 60 -12.25 -40.46 9.33
C ALA A 60 -11.42 -40.38 8.02
N ASN A 61 -10.83 -39.23 7.75
CA ASN A 61 -9.98 -39.00 6.57
C ASN A 61 -8.48 -39.21 6.89
N GLY A 62 -8.12 -39.63 8.10
CA GLY A 62 -6.73 -39.83 8.51
C GLY A 62 -5.98 -38.56 8.90
N CYS A 63 -6.67 -37.42 9.02
CA CYS A 63 -6.02 -36.15 9.43
C CYS A 63 -5.91 -36.12 10.96
N ALA A 64 -4.71 -35.81 11.45
CA ALA A 64 -4.43 -35.72 12.88
C ALA A 64 -5.01 -34.44 13.51
N TYR A 65 -5.49 -34.54 14.73
CA TYR A 65 -5.90 -33.45 15.63
C TYR A 65 -5.72 -33.89 17.07
N ASN A 66 -5.84 -32.98 18.03
CA ASN A 66 -5.76 -33.29 19.45
C ASN A 66 -7.11 -33.06 20.11
N ASN A 67 -7.46 -33.96 21.02
CA ASN A 67 -8.41 -33.69 22.09
C ASN A 67 -7.62 -33.14 23.28
N ILE A 68 -8.04 -31.99 23.81
CA ILE A 68 -7.36 -31.28 24.88
C ILE A 68 -8.34 -31.13 26.05
N LEU A 69 -7.99 -31.64 27.20
CA LEU A 69 -8.70 -31.40 28.44
C LEU A 69 -7.93 -30.39 29.28
N ILE A 70 -8.55 -29.28 29.59
CA ILE A 70 -8.06 -28.28 30.54
C ILE A 70 -8.83 -28.52 31.84
N LEU A 71 -8.18 -29.16 32.85
CA LEU A 71 -8.77 -29.45 34.15
C LEU A 71 -8.33 -28.38 35.16
N THR A 72 -9.31 -27.71 35.76
CA THR A 72 -9.11 -26.80 36.89
C THR A 72 -9.58 -27.50 38.18
N VAL A 73 -8.78 -27.47 39.25
CA VAL A 73 -9.13 -27.96 40.57
C VAL A 73 -9.22 -26.78 41.52
N LEU A 74 -10.38 -26.57 42.11
CA LEU A 74 -10.64 -25.50 43.07
C LEU A 74 -10.47 -26.00 44.49
N SER A 75 -9.55 -25.39 45.25
CA SER A 75 -9.30 -25.66 46.65
C SER A 75 -9.77 -24.53 47.58
N GLY A 76 -10.56 -23.61 47.06
CA GLY A 76 -11.04 -22.38 47.68
C GLY A 76 -11.32 -21.35 46.64
N ASP A 77 -11.59 -20.10 47.03
CA ASP A 77 -11.77 -19.00 46.08
C ASP A 77 -10.49 -18.74 45.28
N THR A 78 -10.62 -18.71 44.00
CA THR A 78 -9.50 -18.41 43.09
C THR A 78 -9.79 -17.16 42.25
N VAL A 79 -8.75 -16.35 41.99
CA VAL A 79 -8.85 -15.19 41.16
C VAL A 79 -7.81 -15.30 40.05
N GLU A 80 -8.27 -15.22 38.83
CA GLU A 80 -7.45 -15.18 37.60
C GLU A 80 -7.52 -13.81 36.99
N ASN A 81 -6.37 -13.24 36.58
CA ASN A 81 -6.31 -11.97 35.87
C ASN A 81 -5.74 -12.26 34.49
N VAL A 82 -6.52 -11.94 33.47
CA VAL A 82 -6.16 -12.17 32.07
C VAL A 82 -6.29 -10.86 31.30
N THR A 83 -5.37 -10.62 30.39
CA THR A 83 -5.43 -9.48 29.45
C THR A 83 -5.55 -10.03 28.04
N VAL A 84 -6.50 -9.50 27.28
CA VAL A 84 -6.77 -9.90 25.88
C VAL A 84 -6.84 -8.67 24.98
N CYS A 85 -6.62 -8.90 23.70
CA CYS A 85 -6.78 -7.87 22.69
C CYS A 85 -8.27 -7.62 22.39
N TYR A 86 -8.59 -6.41 21.91
CA TYR A 86 -9.94 -6.10 21.45
C TYR A 86 -10.43 -7.09 20.39
N GLY A 87 -11.60 -7.68 20.60
CA GLY A 87 -12.23 -8.61 19.67
C GLY A 87 -11.63 -10.03 19.66
N GLU A 88 -10.61 -10.33 20.48
CA GLU A 88 -10.05 -11.67 20.62
C GLU A 88 -11.07 -12.60 21.28
N LEU A 89 -11.22 -13.81 20.75
CA LEU A 89 -12.17 -14.76 21.34
C LEU A 89 -11.64 -15.32 22.66
N TYR A 90 -12.33 -15.03 23.75
CA TYR A 90 -12.02 -15.59 25.06
C TYR A 90 -13.25 -16.23 25.69
N THR A 91 -13.06 -17.39 26.31
CA THR A 91 -14.14 -18.11 26.98
C THR A 91 -13.75 -18.41 28.41
N PHE A 92 -14.67 -18.19 29.34
CA PHE A 92 -14.53 -18.54 30.73
C PHE A 92 -15.62 -19.54 31.12
N ASN A 93 -15.22 -20.69 31.59
CA ASN A 93 -16.10 -21.81 31.97
C ASN A 93 -17.18 -22.11 30.91
N GLY A 94 -16.81 -22.14 29.65
CA GLY A 94 -17.69 -22.42 28.51
C GLY A 94 -18.59 -21.25 28.06
N GLN A 95 -18.52 -20.10 28.71
CA GLN A 95 -19.20 -18.87 28.28
C GLN A 95 -18.24 -17.97 27.54
N VAL A 96 -18.71 -17.39 26.42
CA VAL A 96 -17.96 -16.40 25.67
C VAL A 96 -17.98 -15.09 26.45
N CYS A 97 -16.81 -14.54 26.71
CA CYS A 97 -16.64 -13.25 27.37
C CYS A 97 -16.78 -12.09 26.38
N ASP A 98 -17.20 -10.92 26.87
CA ASP A 98 -17.17 -9.70 26.09
C ASP A 98 -15.74 -9.20 25.96
N THR A 99 -15.23 -9.19 24.74
CA THR A 99 -13.89 -8.70 24.38
C THR A 99 -13.95 -7.49 23.43
N LYS A 100 -15.16 -6.96 23.19
CA LYS A 100 -15.37 -5.77 22.34
C LYS A 100 -15.62 -4.49 23.13
N THR A 101 -15.69 -4.60 24.44
CA THR A 101 -15.80 -3.44 25.34
C THR A 101 -14.47 -3.30 26.09
N PRO A 102 -13.64 -2.27 25.80
CA PRO A 102 -12.39 -2.05 26.50
C PRO A 102 -12.60 -1.82 28.02
N GLY A 103 -11.68 -2.35 28.83
CA GLY A 103 -11.75 -2.24 30.28
C GLY A 103 -11.69 -3.58 30.96
N THR A 104 -11.86 -3.61 32.29
CA THR A 104 -11.84 -4.83 33.07
C THR A 104 -13.25 -5.33 33.34
N HIS A 105 -13.51 -6.56 32.94
CA HIS A 105 -14.76 -7.28 33.13
C HIS A 105 -14.53 -8.41 34.13
N THR A 106 -15.40 -8.54 35.13
CA THR A 106 -15.30 -9.58 36.11
C THR A 106 -16.38 -10.66 35.88
N TYR A 107 -15.95 -11.87 35.71
CA TYR A 107 -16.80 -13.06 35.58
C TYR A 107 -16.58 -13.98 36.77
N THR A 108 -17.67 -14.54 37.30
CA THR A 108 -17.60 -15.47 38.45
C THR A 108 -18.27 -16.78 38.11
N TYR A 109 -17.64 -17.85 38.48
CA TYR A 109 -18.19 -19.19 38.43
C TYR A 109 -18.09 -19.83 39.81
N SER A 110 -19.25 -20.17 40.38
CA SER A 110 -19.34 -20.80 41.70
C SER A 110 -19.59 -22.28 41.58
N LEU A 111 -18.85 -23.07 42.33
CA LEU A 111 -19.07 -24.49 42.59
C LEU A 111 -19.60 -24.64 44.02
N PRO A 112 -20.93 -24.63 44.20
CA PRO A 112 -21.53 -24.68 45.54
C PRO A 112 -21.09 -25.91 46.32
N GLU A 113 -20.87 -27.03 45.62
CA GLU A 113 -20.42 -28.29 46.17
C GLU A 113 -18.99 -28.21 46.74
N CYS A 114 -18.15 -27.32 46.20
CA CYS A 114 -16.80 -27.04 46.69
C CYS A 114 -16.75 -25.85 47.66
N ASN A 115 -17.86 -25.14 47.87
CA ASN A 115 -17.87 -23.84 48.56
C ASN A 115 -16.74 -22.92 48.03
N ALA A 116 -16.52 -22.93 46.71
CA ALA A 116 -15.44 -22.26 46.04
C ALA A 116 -15.98 -21.39 44.88
N THR A 117 -15.34 -20.26 44.68
CA THR A 117 -15.67 -19.32 43.57
C THR A 117 -14.43 -19.09 42.73
N HIS A 118 -14.54 -19.32 41.43
CA HIS A 118 -13.52 -18.92 40.47
C HIS A 118 -13.91 -17.57 39.89
N THR A 119 -13.06 -16.57 40.05
CA THR A 119 -13.26 -15.21 39.55
C THR A 119 -12.24 -14.94 38.48
N LEU A 120 -12.71 -14.55 37.28
CA LEU A 120 -11.88 -14.04 36.22
C LEU A 120 -12.03 -12.48 36.14
N ASN A 121 -10.92 -11.79 36.25
CA ASN A 121 -10.81 -10.37 35.89
C ASN A 121 -10.18 -10.30 34.49
N LEU A 122 -11.03 -10.14 33.50
CA LEU A 122 -10.62 -10.02 32.10
C LEU A 122 -10.41 -8.55 31.74
N THR A 123 -9.17 -8.17 31.45
CA THR A 123 -8.86 -6.83 30.96
C THR A 123 -8.81 -6.86 29.42
N VAL A 124 -9.73 -6.15 28.80
CA VAL A 124 -9.78 -5.99 27.35
C VAL A 124 -9.04 -4.70 26.98
N LEU A 125 -7.99 -4.85 26.17
CA LEU A 125 -7.23 -3.70 25.66
C LEU A 125 -8.07 -2.87 24.67
N PRO A 126 -7.83 -1.57 24.56
CA PRO A 126 -8.45 -0.74 23.51
C PRO A 126 -8.12 -1.27 22.11
N GLU A 127 -9.04 -1.07 21.16
CA GLU A 127 -8.77 -1.34 19.76
C GLU A 127 -7.56 -0.52 19.29
N ALA A 128 -6.58 -1.21 18.70
CA ALA A 128 -5.38 -0.59 18.18
C ALA A 128 -5.75 0.38 17.04
N GLN A 129 -5.37 1.65 17.19
CA GLN A 129 -5.56 2.63 16.13
C GLN A 129 -4.39 2.54 15.12
N PRO A 130 -4.66 2.56 13.81
CA PRO A 130 -3.61 2.56 12.82
C PRO A 130 -2.69 3.77 12.96
N GLY A 131 -1.39 3.53 12.90
CA GLY A 131 -0.41 4.61 12.71
C GLY A 131 -0.64 5.33 11.37
N GLN A 132 -0.37 6.64 11.31
CA GLN A 132 -0.51 7.42 10.09
C GLN A 132 0.81 8.06 9.69
N ASP A 133 1.26 7.77 8.47
CA ASP A 133 2.37 8.41 7.82
C ASP A 133 1.85 9.29 6.68
N ASN A 134 2.22 10.58 6.69
CA ASN A 134 1.89 11.49 5.60
C ASN A 134 3.17 11.84 4.85
N VAL A 135 3.26 11.44 3.60
CA VAL A 135 4.46 11.62 2.77
C VAL A 135 4.07 12.31 1.47
N THR A 136 4.92 13.25 1.06
CA THR A 136 4.80 13.94 -0.23
C THR A 136 6.08 13.74 -1.01
N ILE A 137 5.94 13.30 -2.27
CA ILE A 137 7.06 13.09 -3.22
C ILE A 137 6.78 13.84 -4.52
N CYS A 138 7.83 14.00 -5.33
CA CYS A 138 7.71 14.58 -6.66
C CYS A 138 7.24 13.55 -7.69
N GLU A 139 6.64 13.99 -8.79
CA GLU A 139 6.34 13.14 -9.94
C GLU A 139 7.62 12.52 -10.50
N GLY A 140 7.62 11.20 -10.60
CA GLY A 140 8.77 10.40 -11.05
C GLY A 140 9.58 9.79 -9.89
N ASP A 141 9.37 10.26 -8.65
CA ASP A 141 9.98 9.66 -7.47
C ASP A 141 9.17 8.47 -6.96
N SER A 142 9.77 7.75 -6.06
CA SER A 142 9.14 6.64 -5.34
C SER A 142 9.48 6.69 -3.86
N PHE A 143 8.59 6.15 -3.05
CA PHE A 143 8.76 6.03 -1.61
C PHE A 143 8.65 4.57 -1.19
N GLU A 144 9.66 4.08 -0.49
CA GLU A 144 9.64 2.74 0.08
C GLU A 144 9.02 2.78 1.47
N TRP A 145 7.99 1.95 1.69
CA TRP A 145 7.28 1.86 2.95
C TRP A 145 6.96 0.39 3.26
N HIS A 146 7.40 -0.09 4.41
CA HIS A 146 7.29 -1.50 4.82
C HIS A 146 7.76 -2.50 3.75
N GLY A 147 8.85 -2.17 3.02
CA GLY A 147 9.42 -3.06 1.99
C GLY A 147 8.68 -3.06 0.65
N VAL A 148 7.68 -2.17 0.48
CA VAL A 148 6.96 -1.97 -0.77
C VAL A 148 7.21 -0.56 -1.29
N THR A 149 7.43 -0.44 -2.60
CA THR A 149 7.68 0.84 -3.26
C THR A 149 6.40 1.40 -3.85
N TYR A 150 6.10 2.67 -3.54
CA TYR A 150 4.93 3.40 -4.00
C TYR A 150 5.34 4.64 -4.79
N SER A 151 4.66 4.91 -5.90
CA SER A 151 4.94 6.06 -6.79
C SER A 151 3.68 6.81 -7.22
N THR A 152 2.52 6.45 -6.67
CA THR A 152 1.23 7.08 -7.02
C THR A 152 0.55 7.63 -5.79
N THR A 153 -0.19 8.73 -5.94
CA THR A 153 -1.01 9.29 -4.86
C THR A 153 -2.05 8.28 -4.41
N GLY A 154 -2.14 8.05 -3.09
CA GLY A 154 -3.12 7.12 -2.55
C GLY A 154 -3.00 6.93 -1.05
N LEU A 155 -3.95 6.17 -0.51
CA LEU A 155 -3.93 5.63 0.85
C LEU A 155 -3.55 4.15 0.76
N TYR A 156 -2.51 3.78 1.47
CA TYR A 156 -1.99 2.41 1.50
C TYR A 156 -2.00 1.91 2.93
N THR A 157 -2.40 0.65 3.12
CA THR A 157 -2.51 0.04 4.44
C THR A 157 -1.56 -1.14 4.56
N TYR A 158 -0.89 -1.23 5.70
CA TYR A 158 -0.04 -2.35 6.08
C TYR A 158 -0.56 -2.96 7.39
N ASN A 159 -0.98 -4.24 7.36
CA ASN A 159 -1.71 -4.90 8.46
C ASN A 159 -0.86 -5.87 9.29
N ASN A 160 0.45 -6.02 9.00
CA ASN A 160 1.31 -6.98 9.69
C ASN A 160 2.12 -6.35 10.83
N LEU A 161 1.47 -5.48 11.61
CA LEU A 161 2.05 -4.85 12.78
C LEU A 161 1.42 -5.37 14.06
N GLN A 162 2.14 -5.23 15.15
CA GLN A 162 1.65 -5.52 16.49
C GLN A 162 1.91 -4.33 17.39
N THR A 163 1.01 -4.12 18.36
CA THR A 163 1.23 -3.19 19.46
C THR A 163 2.31 -3.72 20.41
N VAL A 164 2.73 -2.90 21.37
CA VAL A 164 3.66 -3.33 22.43
C VAL A 164 3.10 -4.48 23.26
N ASP A 165 1.78 -4.60 23.33
CA ASP A 165 1.07 -5.66 24.04
C ASP A 165 0.79 -6.90 23.19
N GLY A 166 1.31 -6.94 21.95
CA GLY A 166 1.20 -8.06 21.03
C GLY A 166 -0.12 -8.11 20.23
N CYS A 167 -0.99 -7.11 20.34
CA CYS A 167 -2.24 -7.05 19.57
C CYS A 167 -1.99 -6.63 18.13
N ASP A 168 -2.79 -7.19 17.21
CA ASP A 168 -2.73 -6.84 15.82
C ASP A 168 -2.94 -5.34 15.61
N SER A 169 -2.13 -4.76 14.75
CA SER A 169 -2.14 -3.33 14.44
C SER A 169 -1.87 -3.11 12.96
N ALA A 170 -2.17 -1.90 12.50
CA ALA A 170 -1.95 -1.48 11.13
C ALA A 170 -1.24 -0.13 11.07
N ALA A 171 -0.71 0.19 9.91
CA ALA A 171 -0.27 1.54 9.56
C ALA A 171 -0.92 1.97 8.25
N ILE A 172 -1.13 3.28 8.09
CA ILE A 172 -1.70 3.89 6.89
C ILE A 172 -0.70 4.90 6.36
N LEU A 173 -0.30 4.73 5.12
CA LEU A 173 0.46 5.73 4.37
C LEU A 173 -0.50 6.57 3.53
N ASN A 174 -0.51 7.86 3.76
CA ASN A 174 -1.14 8.85 2.90
C ASN A 174 -0.05 9.45 2.00
N LEU A 175 0.11 8.90 0.81
CA LEU A 175 1.11 9.36 -0.15
C LEU A 175 0.50 10.39 -1.10
N LYS A 176 1.13 11.55 -1.18
CA LYS A 176 0.82 12.60 -2.16
C LYS A 176 1.97 12.74 -3.15
N VAL A 177 1.66 12.61 -4.44
CA VAL A 177 2.62 12.86 -5.52
C VAL A 177 2.29 14.21 -6.12
N LEU A 178 3.27 15.12 -6.13
CA LEU A 178 3.16 16.44 -6.74
C LEU A 178 3.44 16.32 -8.24
N SER A 179 2.42 16.56 -9.06
CA SER A 179 2.56 16.55 -10.51
C SER A 179 3.23 17.82 -11.01
N LYS A 180 3.92 17.72 -12.14
CA LYS A 180 4.48 18.85 -12.85
C LYS A 180 3.76 19.10 -14.17
N THR A 181 3.66 20.36 -14.56
CA THR A 181 3.23 20.76 -15.88
C THR A 181 4.45 20.85 -16.80
N VAL A 182 4.37 20.28 -17.98
CA VAL A 182 5.42 20.41 -19.02
C VAL A 182 4.88 21.28 -20.13
N GLU A 183 5.61 22.34 -20.47
CA GLU A 183 5.32 23.26 -21.57
C GLU A 183 6.47 23.21 -22.57
N ASN A 184 6.17 23.00 -23.85
CA ASN A 184 7.14 23.08 -24.94
C ASN A 184 6.72 24.13 -25.91
N VAL A 185 7.54 25.17 -26.10
CA VAL A 185 7.29 26.27 -27.00
C VAL A 185 8.30 26.24 -28.14
N GLU A 186 7.80 26.11 -29.37
CA GLU A 186 8.57 26.29 -30.58
C GLU A 186 8.17 27.63 -31.22
N LYS A 187 9.12 28.49 -31.43
CA LYS A 187 8.89 29.83 -32.01
C LYS A 187 9.92 30.18 -33.06
N THR A 188 9.43 30.73 -34.15
CA THR A 188 10.27 31.28 -35.21
C THR A 188 9.98 32.79 -35.36
N ILE A 189 11.01 33.61 -35.39
CA ILE A 189 10.94 35.05 -35.61
C ILE A 189 11.92 35.47 -36.73
N CYS A 190 11.73 36.67 -37.28
CA CYS A 190 12.65 37.21 -38.26
C CYS A 190 13.85 37.91 -37.60
N ASN A 191 14.94 38.07 -38.34
CA ASN A 191 16.08 38.84 -37.86
C ASN A 191 15.66 40.29 -37.56
N GLY A 192 15.98 40.77 -36.37
CA GLY A 192 15.59 42.08 -35.86
C GLY A 192 14.33 42.09 -35.00
N ASP A 193 13.57 40.97 -34.98
CA ASP A 193 12.46 40.80 -34.07
C ASP A 193 12.93 40.29 -32.69
N SER A 194 12.07 40.42 -31.69
CA SER A 194 12.29 39.88 -30.37
C SER A 194 11.11 39.04 -29.91
N PHE A 195 11.38 38.07 -29.04
CA PHE A 195 10.37 37.22 -28.40
C PHE A 195 10.57 37.21 -26.90
N THR A 196 9.52 37.58 -26.15
CA THR A 196 9.54 37.56 -24.69
C THR A 196 8.87 36.29 -24.16
N TRP A 197 9.59 35.52 -23.35
CA TRP A 197 9.12 34.28 -22.75
C TRP A 197 9.50 34.22 -21.27
N HIS A 198 8.54 33.99 -20.41
CA HIS A 198 8.69 34.01 -18.93
C HIS A 198 9.46 35.26 -18.43
N GLY A 199 9.19 36.43 -19.03
CA GLY A 199 9.77 37.71 -18.61
C GLY A 199 11.19 37.98 -19.12
N VAL A 200 11.79 37.07 -19.92
CA VAL A 200 13.08 37.22 -20.56
C VAL A 200 12.85 37.45 -22.07
N THR A 201 13.53 38.45 -22.63
CA THR A 201 13.45 38.79 -24.06
C THR A 201 14.65 38.22 -24.81
N TYR A 202 14.38 37.52 -25.89
CA TYR A 202 15.36 36.85 -26.75
C TYR A 202 15.32 37.46 -28.15
N GLU A 203 16.49 37.70 -28.73
CA GLU A 203 16.69 38.26 -30.09
C GLU A 203 17.54 37.32 -30.96
N GLN A 204 17.96 36.19 -30.43
CA GLN A 204 18.79 35.19 -31.10
C GLN A 204 18.22 33.80 -30.95
N SER A 205 18.52 32.92 -31.90
CA SER A 205 18.16 31.50 -31.77
C SER A 205 18.72 30.90 -30.49
N ILE A 206 17.86 30.24 -29.71
CA ILE A 206 18.23 29.67 -28.42
C ILE A 206 17.37 28.46 -28.08
N ASP A 207 17.98 27.50 -27.41
CA ASP A 207 17.31 26.43 -26.64
C ASP A 207 17.50 26.75 -25.16
N THR A 208 16.40 26.90 -24.43
CA THR A 208 16.45 27.25 -23.02
C THR A 208 15.30 26.61 -22.26
N THR A 209 15.47 26.53 -20.96
CA THR A 209 14.46 25.97 -20.05
C THR A 209 14.15 26.93 -18.91
N PHE A 210 12.91 26.88 -18.43
CA PHE A 210 12.42 27.64 -17.28
C PHE A 210 11.70 26.69 -16.35
N THR A 211 12.03 26.77 -15.05
CA THR A 211 11.43 25.90 -14.04
C THR A 211 10.84 26.73 -12.90
N VAL A 212 9.69 26.29 -12.39
CA VAL A 212 9.07 26.80 -11.17
C VAL A 212 8.90 25.63 -10.21
N GLN A 213 9.29 25.81 -8.96
CA GLN A 213 9.14 24.80 -7.93
C GLN A 213 7.92 25.08 -7.05
N TYR A 214 7.40 24.05 -6.40
CA TYR A 214 6.44 24.23 -5.32
C TYR A 214 7.09 24.95 -4.14
N SER A 215 6.36 25.86 -3.49
CA SER A 215 6.90 26.72 -2.42
C SER A 215 7.47 25.93 -1.22
N ASP A 216 6.87 24.79 -0.92
CA ASP A 216 7.16 24.01 0.29
C ASP A 216 7.96 22.73 0.02
N TYR A 217 8.24 22.45 -1.25
CA TYR A 217 8.90 21.22 -1.70
C TYR A 217 9.91 21.53 -2.82
N SER A 218 10.97 20.74 -2.89
CA SER A 218 11.97 20.84 -3.97
C SER A 218 11.49 20.24 -5.31
N CYS A 219 10.17 20.05 -5.48
CA CYS A 219 9.57 19.51 -6.68
C CYS A 219 9.30 20.62 -7.70
N ASP A 220 9.53 20.34 -8.94
CA ASP A 220 9.13 21.23 -10.02
C ASP A 220 7.60 21.18 -10.21
N SER A 221 6.97 22.35 -10.24
CA SER A 221 5.55 22.52 -10.58
C SER A 221 5.34 22.81 -12.06
N LEU A 222 6.32 23.45 -12.68
CA LEU A 222 6.37 23.74 -14.10
C LEU A 222 7.78 23.49 -14.63
N VAL A 223 7.88 22.78 -15.74
CA VAL A 223 9.09 22.68 -16.56
C VAL A 223 8.73 23.12 -17.96
N ALA A 224 9.24 24.26 -18.36
CA ALA A 224 8.98 24.83 -19.67
C ALA A 224 10.25 24.84 -20.52
N SER A 225 10.15 24.52 -21.82
CA SER A 225 11.23 24.58 -22.78
C SER A 225 10.87 25.52 -23.94
N LEU A 226 11.83 26.30 -24.36
CA LEU A 226 11.71 27.16 -25.54
C LEU A 226 12.76 26.73 -26.57
N HIS A 227 12.30 26.43 -27.78
CA HIS A 227 13.13 26.35 -28.99
C HIS A 227 12.82 27.58 -29.88
N LEU A 228 13.69 28.57 -29.84
CA LEU A 228 13.54 29.80 -30.65
C LEU A 228 14.48 29.76 -31.85
N VAL A 229 13.91 29.91 -33.02
CA VAL A 229 14.65 30.03 -34.28
C VAL A 229 14.51 31.45 -34.80
N VAL A 230 15.64 32.16 -35.03
CA VAL A 230 15.69 33.46 -35.71
C VAL A 230 16.14 33.23 -37.14
N LEU A 231 15.24 33.49 -38.06
CA LEU A 231 15.56 33.37 -39.50
C LEU A 231 16.55 34.45 -39.95
N PRO A 232 17.53 34.10 -40.78
CA PRO A 232 18.44 35.09 -41.32
C PRO A 232 17.68 36.10 -42.18
N PRO A 233 18.20 37.31 -42.33
CA PRO A 233 17.60 38.30 -43.22
C PRO A 233 17.58 37.75 -44.65
N THR A 234 16.38 37.64 -45.22
CA THR A 234 16.22 37.30 -46.64
C THR A 234 16.24 38.57 -47.44
N LYS A 235 17.26 38.74 -48.23
CA LYS A 235 17.26 39.79 -49.27
C LYS A 235 16.51 39.23 -50.46
N TYR A 236 15.37 39.78 -50.74
CA TYR A 236 14.71 39.57 -52.03
C TYR A 236 15.18 40.71 -52.97
N GLU A 237 15.99 40.36 -53.91
CA GLU A 237 16.30 41.31 -55.05
C GLU A 237 15.22 41.07 -56.09
N VAL A 238 14.29 41.99 -56.17
CA VAL A 238 13.35 42.05 -57.27
C VAL A 238 13.90 43.10 -58.28
N LEU A 239 14.35 42.60 -59.40
CA LEU A 239 14.77 43.44 -60.43
C LEU A 239 13.55 43.81 -61.32
N GLU A 240 13.07 45.03 -61.22
CA GLU A 240 12.08 45.60 -62.13
C GLU A 240 12.81 46.46 -63.19
N GLU A 241 12.63 46.12 -64.43
CA GLU A 241 13.24 46.89 -65.52
C GLU A 241 12.19 47.85 -66.17
N ALA A 242 12.51 49.09 -66.21
CA ALA A 242 11.67 50.09 -66.88
C ALA A 242 12.51 50.95 -67.82
N THR A 243 11.92 51.39 -68.96
CA THR A 243 12.55 52.28 -69.92
C THR A 243 11.66 53.49 -70.08
N ILE A 244 12.24 54.67 -69.95
CA ILE A 244 11.56 55.97 -70.17
C ILE A 244 12.27 56.77 -71.20
N CYS A 245 11.56 57.68 -71.84
CA CYS A 245 12.16 58.66 -72.82
C CYS A 245 12.88 59.77 -72.06
N LYS A 246 13.85 60.39 -72.71
CA LYS A 246 14.60 61.50 -72.13
C LYS A 246 13.67 62.64 -71.75
N GLY A 247 13.66 62.98 -70.45
CA GLY A 247 12.83 64.05 -69.88
C GLY A 247 11.53 63.58 -69.23
N GLU A 248 11.24 62.27 -69.27
CA GLU A 248 10.13 61.67 -68.52
C GLU A 248 10.57 61.26 -67.16
N THR A 249 9.60 61.03 -66.24
CA THR A 249 9.80 60.49 -64.91
C THR A 249 9.13 59.13 -64.80
N TYR A 250 9.73 58.18 -64.04
CA TYR A 250 9.16 56.87 -63.68
C TYR A 250 8.87 56.81 -62.18
N PRO A 251 7.60 56.71 -61.80
CA PRO A 251 7.25 56.56 -60.40
C PRO A 251 7.47 55.11 -59.95
N TRP A 252 8.29 54.89 -58.93
CA TRP A 252 8.53 53.58 -58.38
C TRP A 252 8.58 53.67 -56.87
N ARG A 253 7.74 52.91 -56.24
CA ARG A 253 7.60 52.77 -54.78
C ARG A 253 7.48 54.12 -54.03
N GLY A 254 6.83 55.09 -54.61
CA GLY A 254 6.58 56.40 -54.00
C GLY A 254 7.59 57.48 -54.32
N ASP A 255 8.68 57.18 -55.01
CA ASP A 255 9.71 58.08 -55.48
C ASP A 255 9.62 58.26 -57.02
N GLU A 256 10.07 59.40 -57.54
CA GLU A 256 10.14 59.67 -58.96
C GLU A 256 11.59 59.69 -59.48
N TYR A 257 11.84 58.88 -60.49
CA TYR A 257 13.18 58.73 -61.10
C TYR A 257 13.23 59.26 -62.48
N THR A 258 14.26 60.09 -62.76
CA THR A 258 14.44 60.77 -64.06
C THR A 258 15.73 60.37 -64.79
N GLY A 259 16.59 59.59 -64.10
CA GLY A 259 17.89 59.18 -64.61
C GLY A 259 18.04 57.71 -64.78
N ALA A 260 18.78 57.22 -65.78
CA ALA A 260 19.13 55.86 -65.93
C ALA A 260 20.08 55.38 -64.78
N GLY A 261 19.80 54.22 -64.16
CA GLY A 261 20.61 53.65 -63.12
C GLY A 261 19.89 52.51 -62.38
N LEU A 262 20.59 51.83 -61.45
CA LEU A 262 20.01 50.94 -60.49
C LEU A 262 19.55 51.73 -59.27
N HIS A 263 18.28 51.63 -58.96
CA HIS A 263 17.69 52.28 -57.80
C HIS A 263 17.24 51.21 -56.80
N THR A 264 17.51 51.43 -55.56
CA THR A 264 17.12 50.48 -54.44
C THR A 264 16.18 51.22 -53.51
N HIS A 265 15.18 50.51 -53.03
CA HIS A 265 14.24 51.03 -52.04
C HIS A 265 14.25 50.14 -50.81
#